data_653f175febbb5e22e765399a949b2c06
#
_entry.id   653f175febbb5e22e765399a949b2c06
#
_cell.length_a   1.000
_cell.length_b   1.000
_cell.length_c   1.000
_cell.angle_alpha   90.00
_cell.angle_beta   90.00
_cell.angle_gamma   90.00
#
_symmetry.space_group_name_H-M   'P 1'
#
loop_
_entity.id
_entity.type
_entity.pdbx_description
1 polymer ?
#
loop_
_entity_poly.entity_id
_entity_poly.type
_entity_poly.pdbx_seq_one_letter_code
_entity_poly.pdbx_strand_id
1 'polypeptide(L)'
;MTTDVLSMYENIAGLTSKMASAARLSDWDGLSKLEDQCASEARHLCASALPALAGASRMRKIELLKKILANDREIRNITEPWMTQLSMIMQMPRPGR
;
A
#
# COMPACT_ATOMS: atom_id res chain seq x y z
N MET A 1 -25.02 -10.15 -0.10
CA MET A 1 -23.92 -10.77 0.65
C MET A 1 -23.05 -9.71 1.26
N THR A 2 -22.88 -9.75 2.55
CA THR A 2 -22.04 -8.78 3.23
C THR A 2 -20.57 -9.04 2.92
N THR A 3 -19.83 -7.98 2.62
CA THR A 3 -18.40 -8.10 2.44
C THR A 3 -17.77 -8.42 3.79
N ASP A 4 -17.12 -9.55 3.85
CA ASP A 4 -16.44 -9.99 5.05
C ASP A 4 -15.20 -9.10 5.28
N VAL A 5 -14.91 -8.83 6.56
CA VAL A 5 -13.72 -8.07 6.95
C VAL A 5 -12.46 -8.71 6.38
N LEU A 6 -12.38 -10.05 6.44
CA LEU A 6 -11.22 -10.76 5.88
C LEU A 6 -11.10 -10.55 4.39
N SER A 7 -12.22 -10.54 3.66
CA SER A 7 -12.20 -10.27 2.23
C SER A 7 -11.65 -8.88 1.93
N MET A 8 -11.99 -7.89 2.76
CA MET A 8 -11.45 -6.53 2.60
C MET A 8 -9.94 -6.51 2.81
N TYR A 9 -9.46 -7.18 3.84
CA TYR A 9 -8.02 -7.29 4.08
C TYR A 9 -7.31 -8.05 2.97
N GLU A 10 -7.92 -9.10 2.44
CA GLU A 10 -7.37 -9.86 1.32
C GLU A 10 -7.28 -9.00 0.06
N ASN A 11 -8.29 -8.19 -0.20
CA ASN A 11 -8.27 -7.26 -1.34
C ASN A 11 -7.14 -6.25 -1.20
N ILE A 12 -6.98 -5.68 -0.01
CA ILE A 12 -5.90 -4.72 0.25
C ILE A 12 -4.54 -5.39 0.12
N ALA A 13 -4.38 -6.60 0.65
CA ALA A 13 -3.14 -7.34 0.52
C ALA A 13 -2.81 -7.62 -0.95
N GLY A 14 -3.83 -7.99 -1.75
CA GLY A 14 -3.66 -8.20 -3.18
C GLY A 14 -3.26 -6.93 -3.91
N LEU A 15 -3.88 -5.80 -3.56
CA LEU A 15 -3.55 -4.51 -4.16
C LEU A 15 -2.13 -4.08 -3.82
N THR A 16 -1.72 -4.22 -2.55
CA THR A 16 -0.35 -3.87 -2.15
C THR A 16 0.68 -4.76 -2.81
N SER A 17 0.34 -6.02 -3.06
CA SER A 17 1.22 -6.94 -3.79
C SER A 17 1.42 -6.47 -5.24
N LYS A 18 0.35 -6.03 -5.90
CA LYS A 18 0.42 -5.47 -7.25
C LYS A 18 1.19 -4.15 -7.24
N MET A 19 1.02 -3.34 -6.21
CA MET A 19 1.76 -2.09 -6.06
C MET A 19 3.26 -2.35 -5.94
N ALA A 20 3.65 -3.35 -5.17
CA ALA A 20 5.05 -3.72 -5.05
C ALA A 20 5.62 -4.15 -6.40
N SER A 21 4.86 -4.92 -7.18
CA SER A 21 5.28 -5.33 -8.53
C SER A 21 5.43 -4.12 -9.44
N ALA A 22 4.48 -3.19 -9.41
CA ALA A 22 4.54 -1.97 -10.22
C ALA A 22 5.77 -1.14 -9.86
N ALA A 23 6.05 -1.01 -8.56
CA ALA A 23 7.22 -0.28 -8.10
C ALA A 23 8.52 -0.92 -8.61
N ARG A 24 8.61 -2.25 -8.55
CA ARG A 24 9.80 -2.96 -9.05
C ARG A 24 10.01 -2.75 -10.53
N LEU A 25 8.93 -2.61 -11.29
CA LEU A 25 8.98 -2.40 -12.73
C LEU A 25 9.06 -0.91 -13.09
N SER A 26 9.10 -0.04 -12.11
CA SER A 26 9.08 1.42 -12.30
C SER A 26 7.84 1.88 -13.06
N ASP A 27 6.74 1.15 -12.91
CA ASP A 27 5.45 1.50 -13.51
C ASP A 27 4.73 2.46 -12.56
N TRP A 28 5.15 3.71 -12.58
CA TRP A 28 4.65 4.73 -11.66
C TRP A 28 3.17 5.07 -11.90
N ASP A 29 2.76 5.05 -13.16
CA ASP A 29 1.36 5.29 -13.49
C ASP A 29 0.47 4.17 -12.96
N GLY A 30 0.88 2.91 -13.16
CA GLY A 30 0.18 1.76 -12.61
C GLY A 30 0.16 1.78 -11.10
N LEU A 31 1.28 2.15 -10.47
CA LEU A 31 1.38 2.27 -9.02
C LEU A 31 0.40 3.33 -8.50
N SER A 32 0.31 4.47 -9.16
CA SER A 32 -0.61 5.55 -8.76
C SER A 32 -2.07 5.09 -8.81
N LYS A 33 -2.43 4.37 -9.87
CA LYS A 33 -3.80 3.84 -9.99
C LYS A 33 -4.10 2.83 -8.90
N LEU A 34 -3.14 1.97 -8.59
CA LEU A 34 -3.29 0.98 -7.52
C LEU A 34 -3.36 1.66 -6.15
N GLU A 35 -2.61 2.73 -5.93
CA GLU A 35 -2.68 3.50 -4.69
C GLU A 35 -4.07 4.08 -4.49
N ASP A 36 -4.69 4.61 -5.56
CA ASP A 36 -6.04 5.14 -5.49
C ASP A 36 -7.04 4.05 -5.12
N GLN A 37 -6.91 2.87 -5.72
CA GLN A 37 -7.78 1.74 -5.41
C GLN A 37 -7.59 1.29 -3.97
N CYS A 38 -6.34 1.21 -3.53
CA CYS A 38 -6.01 0.81 -2.17
C CYS A 38 -6.56 1.80 -1.15
N ALA A 39 -6.43 3.10 -1.42
CA ALA A 39 -6.96 4.15 -0.55
C ALA A 39 -8.48 4.05 -0.44
N SER A 40 -9.15 3.76 -1.56
CA SER A 40 -10.60 3.58 -1.57
C SER A 40 -11.02 2.39 -0.71
N GLU A 41 -10.35 1.26 -0.86
CA GLU A 41 -10.63 0.07 -0.05
C GLU A 41 -10.36 0.32 1.43
N ALA A 42 -9.27 1.02 1.75
CA ALA A 42 -8.93 1.35 3.12
C ALA A 42 -9.98 2.27 3.75
N ARG A 43 -10.50 3.21 2.98
CA ARG A 43 -11.57 4.09 3.47
C ARG A 43 -12.84 3.31 3.75
N HIS A 44 -13.18 2.36 2.89
CA HIS A 44 -14.33 1.46 3.12
C HIS A 44 -14.14 0.67 4.40
N LEU A 45 -12.96 0.14 4.60
CA LEU A 45 -12.64 -0.63 5.80
C LEU A 45 -12.79 0.22 7.06
N CYS A 46 -12.27 1.45 7.03
CA CYS A 46 -12.34 2.35 8.17
C CYS A 46 -13.75 2.88 8.43
N ALA A 47 -14.55 3.05 7.38
CA ALA A 47 -15.92 3.55 7.50
C ALA A 47 -16.90 2.50 7.98
N SER A 48 -16.58 1.22 7.82
CA SER A 48 -17.45 0.13 8.23
C SER A 48 -17.35 -0.10 9.72
N ALA A 49 -18.51 -0.35 10.37
CA ALA A 49 -18.53 -0.78 11.75
C ALA A 49 -18.15 -2.25 11.77
N LEU A 50 -16.88 -2.53 12.07
CA LEU A 50 -16.35 -3.88 11.96
C LEU A 50 -16.53 -4.64 13.26
N PRO A 51 -17.05 -5.87 13.19
CA PRO A 51 -17.08 -6.72 14.38
C PRO A 51 -15.67 -7.16 14.75
N ALA A 52 -15.45 -7.37 16.03
CA ALA A 52 -14.20 -7.91 16.50
C ALA A 52 -14.01 -9.33 15.96
N LEU A 53 -12.84 -9.61 15.44
CA LEU A 53 -12.49 -10.93 14.97
C LEU A 53 -11.86 -11.74 16.11
N ALA A 54 -12.11 -13.03 16.12
CA ALA A 54 -11.58 -13.92 17.15
C ALA A 54 -11.16 -15.24 16.51
N GLY A 55 -10.29 -15.97 17.20
CA GLY A 55 -9.85 -17.29 16.77
C GLY A 55 -9.10 -17.27 15.46
N ALA A 56 -9.44 -18.21 14.57
CA ALA A 56 -8.75 -18.35 13.30
C ALA A 56 -8.87 -17.11 12.42
N SER A 57 -10.02 -16.43 12.47
CA SER A 57 -10.24 -15.22 11.69
C SER A 57 -9.29 -14.10 12.12
N ARG A 58 -9.07 -13.97 13.42
CA ARG A 58 -8.11 -12.98 13.95
C ARG A 58 -6.70 -13.30 13.50
N MET A 59 -6.32 -14.56 13.54
CA MET A 59 -5.01 -15.01 13.08
C MET A 59 -4.81 -14.70 11.61
N ARG A 60 -5.82 -14.96 10.80
CA ARG A 60 -5.76 -14.66 9.36
C ARG A 60 -5.61 -13.16 9.11
N LYS A 61 -6.33 -12.35 9.87
CA LYS A 61 -6.21 -10.88 9.79
C LYS A 61 -4.79 -10.44 10.08
N ILE A 62 -4.17 -11.00 11.12
CA ILE A 62 -2.79 -10.66 11.49
C ILE A 62 -1.83 -11.04 10.37
N GLU A 63 -2.01 -12.22 9.76
CA GLU A 63 -1.19 -12.65 8.64
C GLU A 63 -1.30 -11.68 7.46
N LEU A 64 -2.52 -11.26 7.14
CA LEU A 64 -2.76 -10.33 6.04
C LEU A 64 -2.15 -8.96 6.33
N LEU A 65 -2.27 -8.48 7.57
CA LEU A 65 -1.65 -7.22 7.97
C LEU A 65 -0.14 -7.28 7.84
N LYS A 66 0.47 -8.38 8.24
CA LYS A 66 1.92 -8.57 8.10
C LYS A 66 2.32 -8.52 6.64
N LYS A 67 1.54 -9.14 5.78
CA LYS A 67 1.80 -9.14 4.34
C LYS A 67 1.67 -7.73 3.76
N ILE A 68 0.63 -7.00 4.15
CA ILE A 68 0.42 -5.62 3.72
C ILE A 68 1.60 -4.75 4.16
N LEU A 69 2.03 -4.88 5.41
CA LEU A 69 3.16 -4.12 5.92
C LEU A 69 4.46 -4.46 5.20
N ALA A 70 4.67 -5.74 4.90
CA ALA A 70 5.86 -6.17 4.15
C ALA A 70 5.87 -5.59 2.74
N ASN A 71 4.72 -5.60 2.07
CA ASN A 71 4.58 -5.02 0.74
C ASN A 71 4.81 -3.51 0.78
N ASP A 72 4.24 -2.83 1.78
CA ASP A 72 4.42 -1.40 1.96
C ASP A 72 5.89 -1.05 2.17
N ARG A 73 6.60 -1.82 2.97
CA ARG A 73 8.03 -1.64 3.20
C ARG A 73 8.81 -1.80 1.90
N GLU A 74 8.49 -2.80 1.11
CA GLU A 74 9.14 -3.02 -0.17
C GLU A 74 8.91 -1.84 -1.12
N ILE A 75 7.67 -1.36 -1.18
CA ILE A 75 7.33 -0.21 -2.01
C ILE A 75 8.14 1.00 -1.57
N ARG A 76 8.21 1.27 -0.28
CA ARG A 76 8.97 2.40 0.26
C ARG A 76 10.46 2.27 0.00
N ASN A 77 10.99 1.07 0.10
CA ASN A 77 12.40 0.82 -0.20
C ASN A 77 12.75 1.16 -1.63
N ILE A 78 11.78 1.06 -2.54
CA ILE A 78 11.99 1.42 -3.94
C ILE A 78 11.71 2.91 -4.18
N THR A 79 10.62 3.42 -3.62
CA THR A 79 10.17 4.78 -3.91
C THR A 79 10.91 5.86 -3.12
N GLU A 80 11.25 5.59 -1.87
CA GLU A 80 11.93 6.59 -1.03
C GLU A 80 13.30 7.01 -1.55
N PRO A 81 14.19 6.06 -1.94
CA PRO A 81 15.46 6.46 -2.52
C PRO A 81 15.30 7.35 -3.76
N TRP A 82 14.33 6.99 -4.61
CA TRP A 82 14.06 7.77 -5.80
C TRP A 82 13.54 9.16 -5.44
N MET A 83 12.61 9.24 -4.49
CA MET A 83 12.07 10.51 -4.02
C MET A 83 13.14 11.35 -3.34
N THR A 84 14.05 10.74 -2.60
CA THR A 84 15.16 11.43 -1.99
C THR A 84 16.07 12.04 -3.06
N GLN A 85 16.38 11.27 -4.09
CA GLN A 85 17.19 11.76 -5.20
C GLN A 85 16.51 12.94 -5.91
N LEU A 86 15.22 12.81 -6.16
CA LEU A 86 14.45 13.87 -6.80
C LEU A 86 14.43 15.12 -5.93
N SER A 87 14.22 14.94 -4.63
CA SER A 87 14.22 16.04 -3.68
C SER A 87 15.56 16.75 -3.65
N MET A 88 16.66 15.99 -3.68
CA MET A 88 18.00 16.57 -3.73
C MET A 88 18.21 17.37 -5.00
N ILE A 89 17.74 16.87 -6.13
CA ILE A 89 17.85 17.59 -7.41
C ILE A 89 17.10 18.91 -7.35
N MET A 90 15.89 18.88 -6.78
CA MET A 90 15.04 20.06 -6.68
C MET A 90 15.59 21.09 -5.70
N GLN A 91 16.35 20.65 -4.69
CA GLN A 91 16.91 21.52 -3.67
C GLN A 91 18.32 21.98 -3.98
N MET A 92 18.93 21.45 -5.03
CA MET A 92 20.27 21.84 -5.41
C MET A 92 20.31 23.31 -5.82
N PRO A 93 21.36 24.04 -5.43
CA PRO A 93 21.53 25.42 -5.90
C PRO A 93 21.56 25.44 -7.42
N ARG A 94 20.89 26.43 -7.99
CA ARG A 94 20.88 26.56 -9.43
C ARG A 94 22.22 27.06 -9.91
N PRO A 95 22.68 26.57 -11.06
CA PRO A 95 23.89 27.13 -11.66
C PRO A 95 23.73 28.63 -11.88
N GLY A 96 24.76 29.38 -11.62
CA GLY A 96 24.76 30.81 -11.84
C GLY A 96 24.27 31.65 -10.68
N ARG A 97 23.94 31.02 -9.57
CA ARG A 97 23.57 31.75 -8.36
C ARG A 97 24.82 32.21 -7.64
#